data_0c80fbbb04d938bc960887262a006584
#
_entry.id   0c80fbbb04d938bc960887262a006584
#
_cell.length_a   1.000
_cell.length_b   1.000
_cell.length_c   1.000
_cell.angle_alpha   90.00
_cell.angle_beta   90.00
_cell.angle_gamma   90.00
#
_symmetry.space_group_name_H-M   'P 1'
#
loop_
_entity.id
_entity.type
_entity.pdbx_description
1 polymer ?
#
loop_
_entity_poly.entity_id
_entity_poly.type
_entity_poly.pdbx_seq_one_letter_code
_entity_poly.pdbx_strand_id
1 'polypeptide(L)'
;MKRIVRQILFCALLGFLLMGCSDEVLDRSSGDGEGRLIFSGFTVESVVGDIQTKASLDADAIPEAGDFTLTIVKADNTSEVVKTLPAGATDCFLPQGRYKVRATYGDEAAMSDIPYFFGESKEVTITAGANQTVELEASLACAVLRPVIDPQLEAQYESYTLTVMESTAGKSAATGILQNGQDFFVRGGEGRT
;
A
#
# COMPACT_ATOMS: atom_id res chain seq x y z
N MET A 1 -5.11 21.29 69.43
CA MET A 1 -5.98 20.92 68.31
C MET A 1 -5.56 21.51 66.93
N LYS A 2 -5.10 22.74 66.83
CA LYS A 2 -4.70 23.35 65.52
C LYS A 2 -3.47 22.71 64.81
N ARG A 3 -2.54 22.08 65.55
CA ARG A 3 -1.33 21.48 64.96
C ARG A 3 -1.59 20.11 64.31
N ILE A 4 -2.50 19.33 64.89
CA ILE A 4 -2.85 17.98 64.39
C ILE A 4 -3.64 18.06 63.08
N VAL A 5 -4.57 19.01 62.97
CA VAL A 5 -5.36 19.24 61.75
C VAL A 5 -4.46 19.69 60.59
N ARG A 6 -3.41 20.46 60.87
CA ARG A 6 -2.46 20.92 59.84
C ARG A 6 -1.53 19.83 59.34
N GLN A 7 -1.19 18.82 60.15
CA GLN A 7 -0.40 17.67 59.72
C GLN A 7 -1.25 16.68 58.90
N ILE A 8 -2.51 16.47 59.25
CA ILE A 8 -3.42 15.60 58.50
C ILE A 8 -3.70 16.21 57.09
N LEU A 9 -3.87 17.53 57.02
CA LEU A 9 -4.08 18.22 55.75
C LEU A 9 -2.85 18.15 54.83
N PHE A 10 -1.63 18.15 55.39
CA PHE A 10 -0.38 18.06 54.65
C PHE A 10 -0.12 16.65 54.10
N CYS A 11 -0.48 15.61 54.87
CA CYS A 11 -0.40 14.23 54.37
C CYS A 11 -1.45 13.91 53.32
N ALA A 12 -2.65 14.50 53.39
CA ALA A 12 -3.66 14.35 52.34
C ALA A 12 -3.27 15.04 51.01
N LEU A 13 -2.54 16.15 51.08
CA LEU A 13 -2.06 16.88 49.88
C LEU A 13 -0.87 16.18 49.23
N LEU A 14 -0.04 15.44 49.98
CA LEU A 14 1.12 14.71 49.44
C LEU A 14 0.73 13.37 48.83
N GLY A 15 -0.42 12.81 49.20
CA GLY A 15 -0.96 11.56 48.63
C GLY A 15 -1.55 11.71 47.22
N PHE A 16 -1.85 12.93 46.78
CA PHE A 16 -2.48 13.17 45.47
C PHE A 16 -1.48 13.41 44.32
N LEU A 17 -0.18 13.48 44.62
CA LEU A 17 0.88 13.73 43.62
C LEU A 17 1.57 12.46 43.10
N LEU A 18 1.07 11.26 43.49
CA LEU A 18 1.58 9.98 42.99
C LEU A 18 0.60 9.23 42.07
N MET A 19 -0.44 9.91 41.57
CA MET A 19 -1.09 9.46 40.35
C MET A 19 -0.19 9.87 39.19
N GLY A 20 0.96 9.19 39.13
CA GLY A 20 1.78 9.18 37.92
C GLY A 20 0.92 8.75 36.76
N CYS A 21 0.98 9.52 35.67
CA CYS A 21 0.66 9.02 34.38
C CYS A 21 1.32 7.65 34.22
N SER A 22 0.58 6.58 34.39
CA SER A 22 0.85 5.40 33.63
C SER A 22 0.62 5.85 32.18
N ASP A 23 1.69 6.02 31.41
CA ASP A 23 1.61 5.78 29.98
C ASP A 23 0.84 4.46 29.87
N GLU A 24 -0.45 4.53 29.61
CA GLU A 24 -1.15 3.45 28.98
C GLU A 24 -0.50 3.30 27.61
N VAL A 25 0.64 2.61 27.57
CA VAL A 25 0.92 1.73 26.47
C VAL A 25 -0.38 0.94 26.36
N LEU A 26 -1.21 1.33 25.40
CA LEU A 26 -2.37 0.56 24.98
C LEU A 26 -1.79 -0.81 24.62
N ASP A 27 -1.68 -1.66 25.65
CA ASP A 27 -1.55 -3.09 25.48
C ASP A 27 -2.86 -3.49 24.79
N ARG A 28 -2.85 -3.40 23.45
CA ARG A 28 -3.87 -4.01 22.62
C ARG A 28 -3.71 -5.49 22.84
N SER A 29 -4.22 -5.96 23.98
CA SER A 29 -4.31 -7.38 24.24
C SER A 29 -5.00 -7.99 23.03
N SER A 30 -4.30 -8.90 22.35
CA SER A 30 -4.93 -9.76 21.38
C SER A 30 -6.15 -10.36 22.02
N GLY A 31 -7.35 -10.16 21.42
CA GLY A 31 -8.55 -10.85 21.85
C GLY A 31 -8.29 -12.36 21.87
N ASP A 32 -9.05 -13.10 22.69
CA ASP A 32 -8.95 -14.57 22.73
C ASP A 32 -9.05 -15.12 21.29
N GLY A 33 -7.96 -15.72 20.80
CA GLY A 33 -7.88 -16.27 19.44
C GLY A 33 -7.27 -15.37 18.37
N GLU A 34 -6.77 -14.17 18.70
CA GLU A 34 -6.05 -13.30 17.77
C GLU A 34 -4.53 -13.40 17.93
N GLY A 35 -3.80 -13.19 16.81
CA GLY A 35 -2.37 -12.99 16.78
C GLY A 35 -2.02 -11.68 16.10
N ARG A 36 -0.78 -11.23 16.27
CA ARG A 36 -0.28 -9.98 15.69
C ARG A 36 0.50 -10.26 14.42
N LEU A 37 0.15 -9.58 13.34
CA LEU A 37 0.91 -9.53 12.09
C LEU A 37 1.72 -8.24 12.05
N ILE A 38 3.02 -8.35 11.84
CA ILE A 38 3.99 -7.24 11.80
C ILE A 38 4.57 -7.15 10.38
N PHE A 39 4.56 -5.96 9.81
CA PHE A 39 5.19 -5.67 8.52
C PHE A 39 6.63 -5.23 8.78
N SER A 40 7.61 -6.09 8.48
CA SER A 40 9.01 -5.88 8.86
C SER A 40 9.90 -5.34 7.75
N GLY A 41 9.47 -5.45 6.52
CA GLY A 41 10.20 -4.97 5.35
C GLY A 41 9.25 -4.75 4.20
N PHE A 42 9.47 -3.65 3.48
CA PHE A 42 8.74 -3.34 2.27
C PHE A 42 9.74 -2.86 1.22
N THR A 43 9.79 -3.58 0.10
CA THR A 43 10.65 -3.24 -1.03
C THR A 43 9.78 -2.86 -2.22
N VAL A 44 10.13 -1.77 -2.88
CA VAL A 44 9.46 -1.33 -4.11
C VAL A 44 10.43 -1.47 -5.27
N GLU A 45 10.04 -2.26 -6.28
CA GLU A 45 10.81 -2.43 -7.50
C GLU A 45 10.16 -1.67 -8.66
N SER A 46 10.95 -0.84 -9.33
CA SER A 46 10.51 -0.08 -10.51
C SER A 46 10.70 -0.83 -11.83
N VAL A 47 11.25 -2.03 -11.78
CA VAL A 47 11.54 -2.84 -12.97
C VAL A 47 10.35 -3.74 -13.26
N VAL A 48 9.74 -3.56 -14.43
CA VAL A 48 8.85 -4.57 -15.01
C VAL A 48 9.73 -5.75 -15.41
N GLY A 49 9.54 -6.90 -14.76
CA GLY A 49 10.36 -8.10 -14.98
C GLY A 49 10.56 -8.36 -16.48
N ASP A 50 11.74 -8.77 -16.86
CA ASP A 50 12.26 -9.29 -18.15
C ASP A 50 11.83 -8.59 -19.48
N ILE A 51 10.94 -7.60 -19.46
CA ILE A 51 10.60 -6.78 -20.62
C ILE A 51 11.52 -5.56 -20.60
N GLN A 52 12.58 -5.59 -21.38
CA GLN A 52 13.42 -4.43 -21.64
C GLN A 52 12.62 -3.37 -22.41
N THR A 53 11.74 -2.65 -21.75
CA THR A 53 11.18 -1.42 -22.25
C THR A 53 12.24 -0.33 -22.06
N LYS A 54 12.49 0.48 -23.08
CA LYS A 54 13.44 1.61 -23.01
C LYS A 54 12.95 2.74 -22.07
N ALA A 55 11.70 2.70 -21.63
CA ALA A 55 11.13 3.65 -20.70
C ALA A 55 11.26 3.10 -19.28
N SER A 56 12.13 3.69 -18.48
CA SER A 56 12.17 3.53 -17.03
C SER A 56 11.33 4.63 -16.38
N LEU A 57 10.69 4.33 -15.27
CA LEU A 57 10.11 5.35 -14.43
C LEU A 57 11.19 6.30 -13.91
N ASP A 58 10.86 7.57 -13.87
CA ASP A 58 11.69 8.54 -13.18
C ASP A 58 11.70 8.22 -11.67
N ALA A 59 12.82 8.45 -11.00
CA ALA A 59 12.98 8.07 -9.59
C ALA A 59 11.90 8.70 -8.68
N ASP A 60 11.45 9.90 -9.03
CA ASP A 60 10.42 10.65 -8.30
C ASP A 60 9.00 10.06 -8.49
N ALA A 61 8.81 9.18 -9.48
CA ALA A 61 7.55 8.49 -9.73
C ALA A 61 7.43 7.14 -8.99
N ILE A 62 8.48 6.74 -8.27
CA ILE A 62 8.47 5.51 -7.48
C ILE A 62 7.90 5.84 -6.10
N PRO A 63 6.78 5.20 -5.70
CA PRO A 63 6.17 5.47 -4.39
C PRO A 63 7.05 4.96 -3.24
N GLU A 64 6.95 5.63 -2.10
CA GLU A 64 7.55 5.13 -0.87
C GLU A 64 6.70 4.01 -0.26
N ALA A 65 7.31 3.17 0.57
CA ALA A 65 6.62 2.06 1.24
C ALA A 65 5.37 2.53 2.04
N GLY A 66 5.42 3.75 2.57
CA GLY A 66 4.33 4.36 3.33
C GLY A 66 3.13 4.79 2.49
N ASP A 67 3.24 4.82 1.17
CA ASP A 67 2.15 5.26 0.28
C ASP A 67 1.19 4.12 -0.10
N PHE A 68 1.59 2.87 0.18
CA PHE A 68 0.81 1.71 -0.21
C PHE A 68 -0.34 1.42 0.73
N THR A 69 -1.49 1.10 0.16
CA THR A 69 -2.61 0.50 0.89
C THR A 69 -2.36 -0.99 1.06
N LEU A 70 -2.47 -1.48 2.30
CA LEU A 70 -2.31 -2.89 2.60
C LEU A 70 -3.68 -3.55 2.77
N THR A 71 -3.94 -4.62 2.03
CA THR A 71 -5.17 -5.39 2.10
C THR A 71 -4.86 -6.83 2.50
N ILE A 72 -5.47 -7.29 3.58
CA ILE A 72 -5.33 -8.64 4.09
C ILE A 72 -6.48 -9.48 3.57
N VAL A 73 -6.15 -10.58 2.92
CA VAL A 73 -7.12 -11.52 2.33
C VAL A 73 -6.92 -12.92 2.91
N LYS A 74 -7.96 -13.76 2.84
CA LYS A 74 -7.83 -15.19 3.17
C LYS A 74 -6.94 -15.88 2.15
N ALA A 75 -6.07 -16.79 2.60
CA ALA A 75 -5.16 -17.50 1.70
C ALA A 75 -5.89 -18.49 0.78
N ASP A 76 -6.97 -19.08 1.25
CA ASP A 76 -7.83 -20.03 0.52
C ASP A 76 -8.89 -19.35 -0.36
N ASN A 77 -9.21 -18.08 -0.08
CA ASN A 77 -10.12 -17.25 -0.87
C ASN A 77 -9.63 -15.81 -0.95
N THR A 78 -8.77 -15.54 -1.92
CA THR A 78 -8.14 -14.21 -2.08
C THR A 78 -9.10 -13.10 -2.49
N SER A 79 -10.36 -13.43 -2.81
CA SER A 79 -11.42 -12.43 -3.01
C SER A 79 -12.06 -11.99 -1.69
N GLU A 80 -11.83 -12.73 -0.59
CA GLU A 80 -12.35 -12.39 0.73
C GLU A 80 -11.38 -11.43 1.44
N VAL A 81 -11.73 -10.15 1.42
CA VAL A 81 -11.00 -9.11 2.15
C VAL A 81 -11.37 -9.19 3.64
N VAL A 82 -10.38 -9.45 4.47
CA VAL A 82 -10.52 -9.51 5.92
C VAL A 82 -10.35 -8.12 6.54
N LYS A 83 -9.34 -7.38 6.05
CA LYS A 83 -9.00 -6.07 6.59
C LYS A 83 -8.24 -5.25 5.56
N THR A 84 -8.56 -3.97 5.49
CA THR A 84 -7.76 -2.98 4.77
C THR A 84 -7.11 -2.05 5.78
N LEU A 85 -5.83 -1.82 5.63
CA LEU A 85 -5.03 -0.98 6.50
C LEU A 85 -4.64 0.30 5.76
N PRO A 86 -4.57 1.43 6.48
CA PRO A 86 -4.09 2.68 5.87
C PRO A 86 -2.63 2.57 5.46
N ALA A 87 -2.21 3.44 4.57
CA ALA A 87 -0.82 3.64 4.21
C ALA A 87 0.04 3.86 5.47
N GLY A 88 1.23 3.28 5.49
CA GLY A 88 2.15 3.39 6.63
C GLY A 88 1.81 2.53 7.85
N ALA A 89 0.81 1.64 7.79
CA ALA A 89 0.54 0.69 8.86
C ALA A 89 1.73 -0.24 9.08
N THR A 90 2.13 -0.43 10.33
CA THR A 90 3.27 -1.28 10.71
C THR A 90 2.86 -2.65 11.23
N ASP A 91 1.62 -2.78 11.70
CA ASP A 91 1.07 -4.03 12.22
C ASP A 91 -0.45 -4.06 12.26
N CYS A 92 -0.99 -5.25 12.52
CA CYS A 92 -2.41 -5.43 12.84
C CYS A 92 -2.66 -6.72 13.61
N PHE A 93 -3.81 -6.80 14.29
CA PHE A 93 -4.32 -8.01 14.90
C PHE A 93 -5.31 -8.71 13.97
N LEU A 94 -5.20 -10.04 13.91
CA LEU A 94 -6.02 -10.91 13.07
C LEU A 94 -6.41 -12.17 13.86
N PRO A 95 -7.63 -12.70 13.66
CA PRO A 95 -7.98 -14.04 14.15
C PRO A 95 -7.00 -15.09 13.64
N GLN A 96 -6.86 -16.19 14.37
CA GLN A 96 -6.06 -17.31 13.88
C GLN A 96 -6.55 -17.80 12.51
N GLY A 97 -5.62 -18.07 11.60
CA GLY A 97 -5.94 -18.43 10.24
C GLY A 97 -4.77 -18.28 9.28
N ARG A 98 -5.03 -18.51 7.98
CA ARG A 98 -4.05 -18.34 6.92
C ARG A 98 -4.43 -17.16 6.05
N TYR A 99 -3.46 -16.29 5.80
CA TYR A 99 -3.68 -15.01 5.14
C TYR A 99 -2.60 -14.73 4.12
N LYS A 100 -2.91 -13.81 3.21
CA LYS A 100 -1.96 -13.12 2.37
C LYS A 100 -2.16 -11.62 2.53
N VAL A 101 -1.10 -10.86 2.33
CA VAL A 101 -1.13 -9.40 2.36
C VAL A 101 -0.87 -8.89 0.96
N ARG A 102 -1.74 -8.04 0.46
CA ARG A 102 -1.58 -7.32 -0.80
C ARG A 102 -1.21 -5.88 -0.52
N ALA A 103 -0.26 -5.39 -1.25
CA ALA A 103 0.13 -3.99 -1.26
C ALA A 103 -0.24 -3.40 -2.62
N THR A 104 -0.97 -2.29 -2.62
CA THR A 104 -1.39 -1.60 -3.83
C THR A 104 -1.12 -0.12 -3.73
N TYR A 105 -0.68 0.47 -4.84
CA TYR A 105 -0.52 1.92 -5.00
C TYR A 105 -0.95 2.33 -6.41
N GLY A 106 -1.55 3.49 -6.53
CA GLY A 106 -1.93 4.08 -7.81
C GLY A 106 -3.29 3.64 -8.32
N ASP A 107 -3.47 3.74 -9.65
CA ASP A 107 -4.74 3.48 -10.31
C ASP A 107 -4.75 2.10 -10.96
N GLU A 108 -5.68 1.25 -10.52
CA GLU A 108 -5.88 -0.10 -11.07
C GLU A 108 -6.57 -0.11 -12.44
N ALA A 109 -6.93 1.04 -12.99
CA ALA A 109 -7.55 1.15 -14.31
C ALA A 109 -6.65 0.54 -15.41
N ALA A 110 -7.28 0.07 -16.48
CA ALA A 110 -6.56 -0.51 -17.62
C ALA A 110 -5.59 0.49 -18.28
N MET A 111 -5.90 1.78 -18.20
CA MET A 111 -5.11 2.89 -18.72
C MET A 111 -5.20 4.07 -17.78
N SER A 112 -4.07 4.66 -17.40
CA SER A 112 -3.98 5.77 -16.45
C SER A 112 -2.75 6.63 -16.68
N ASP A 113 -2.73 7.84 -16.17
CA ASP A 113 -1.57 8.71 -15.99
C ASP A 113 -0.87 8.49 -14.63
N ILE A 114 -1.42 7.61 -13.80
CA ILE A 114 -0.88 7.21 -12.51
C ILE A 114 -0.38 5.77 -12.59
N PRO A 115 0.89 5.50 -12.21
CA PRO A 115 1.43 4.15 -12.21
C PRO A 115 0.71 3.24 -11.22
N TYR A 116 0.50 1.99 -11.59
CA TYR A 116 -0.04 0.98 -10.68
C TYR A 116 1.06 0.03 -10.22
N PHE A 117 1.23 -0.04 -8.90
CA PHE A 117 2.13 -1.00 -8.26
C PHE A 117 1.32 -2.02 -7.48
N PHE A 118 1.78 -3.26 -7.56
CA PHE A 118 1.15 -4.39 -6.88
C PHE A 118 2.20 -5.32 -6.28
N GLY A 119 1.90 -5.80 -5.08
CA GLY A 119 2.66 -6.85 -4.42
C GLY A 119 1.75 -7.77 -3.62
N GLU A 120 2.11 -9.04 -3.53
CA GLU A 120 1.41 -10.02 -2.70
C GLU A 120 2.44 -10.83 -1.89
N SER A 121 2.23 -10.93 -0.58
CA SER A 121 3.09 -11.72 0.29
C SER A 121 2.92 -13.23 0.04
N LYS A 122 3.89 -14.02 0.49
CA LYS A 122 3.68 -15.45 0.74
C LYS A 122 2.57 -15.62 1.78
N GLU A 123 2.00 -16.83 1.83
CA GLU A 123 1.03 -17.19 2.85
C GLU A 123 1.64 -17.07 4.25
N VAL A 124 0.92 -16.42 5.15
CA VAL A 124 1.29 -16.28 6.55
C VAL A 124 0.21 -16.93 7.43
N THR A 125 0.63 -17.71 8.41
CA THR A 125 -0.27 -18.36 9.37
C THR A 125 -0.27 -17.58 10.68
N ILE A 126 -1.43 -17.07 11.07
CA ILE A 126 -1.64 -16.38 12.33
C ILE A 126 -2.06 -17.39 13.39
N THR A 127 -1.32 -17.41 14.50
CA THR A 127 -1.61 -18.23 15.67
C THR A 127 -1.98 -17.31 16.84
N ALA A 128 -2.97 -17.71 17.62
CA ALA A 128 -3.43 -16.93 18.77
C ALA A 128 -2.29 -16.59 19.72
N GLY A 129 -2.21 -15.33 20.13
CA GLY A 129 -1.18 -14.81 21.03
C GLY A 129 0.24 -14.72 20.48
N ALA A 130 0.46 -15.12 19.21
CA ALA A 130 1.78 -15.08 18.60
C ALA A 130 1.97 -13.83 17.71
N ASN A 131 3.23 -13.40 17.58
CA ASN A 131 3.64 -12.41 16.61
C ASN A 131 4.15 -13.13 15.36
N GLN A 132 3.63 -12.74 14.21
CA GLN A 132 4.09 -13.20 12.90
C GLN A 132 4.60 -12.00 12.10
N THR A 133 5.67 -12.21 11.35
CA THR A 133 6.28 -11.17 10.54
C THR A 133 6.10 -11.49 9.07
N VAL A 134 5.79 -10.47 8.28
CA VAL A 134 5.68 -10.57 6.82
C VAL A 134 6.56 -9.51 6.15
N GLU A 135 7.26 -9.92 5.11
CA GLU A 135 7.95 -9.03 4.18
C GLU A 135 7.12 -8.87 2.93
N LEU A 136 7.07 -7.65 2.41
CA LEU A 136 6.33 -7.29 1.22
C LEU A 136 7.28 -6.78 0.15
N GLU A 137 7.02 -7.21 -1.06
CA GLU A 137 7.68 -6.71 -2.25
C GLU A 137 6.59 -6.29 -3.23
N ALA A 138 6.63 -5.05 -3.68
CA ALA A 138 5.73 -4.54 -4.70
C ALA A 138 6.52 -4.11 -5.92
N SER A 139 6.00 -4.40 -7.10
CA SER A 139 6.59 -4.04 -8.37
C SER A 139 5.59 -3.29 -9.24
N LEU A 140 6.11 -2.56 -10.24
CA LEU A 140 5.29 -1.90 -11.24
C LEU A 140 4.49 -2.96 -12.03
N ALA A 141 3.16 -2.90 -11.94
CA ALA A 141 2.24 -3.86 -12.52
C ALA A 141 1.57 -3.34 -13.81
N CYS A 142 2.20 -2.40 -14.49
CA CYS A 142 1.75 -1.81 -15.74
C CYS A 142 2.93 -1.54 -16.68
N ALA A 143 2.67 -1.44 -17.99
CA ALA A 143 3.65 -0.99 -18.97
C ALA A 143 3.68 0.54 -19.02
N VAL A 144 4.88 1.10 -19.19
CA VAL A 144 5.07 2.55 -19.36
C VAL A 144 5.11 2.87 -20.84
N LEU A 145 4.27 3.77 -21.29
CA LEU A 145 4.29 4.35 -22.63
C LEU A 145 4.69 5.81 -22.52
N ARG A 146 5.83 6.16 -23.13
CA ARG A 146 6.28 7.56 -23.26
C ARG A 146 6.38 7.90 -24.74
N PRO A 147 5.37 8.56 -25.32
CA PRO A 147 5.42 8.93 -26.72
C PRO A 147 6.47 10.04 -26.94
N VAL A 148 7.23 9.91 -28.00
CA VAL A 148 8.17 10.94 -28.46
C VAL A 148 7.73 11.34 -29.86
N ILE A 149 7.20 12.54 -29.99
CA ILE A 149 6.74 13.08 -31.27
C ILE A 149 7.88 13.81 -31.95
N ASP A 150 8.09 13.51 -33.25
CA ASP A 150 9.09 14.21 -34.05
C ASP A 150 8.70 15.69 -34.17
N PRO A 151 9.63 16.64 -33.90
CA PRO A 151 9.37 18.07 -34.02
C PRO A 151 8.90 18.49 -35.42
N GLN A 152 9.25 17.74 -36.48
CA GLN A 152 8.77 18.00 -37.83
C GLN A 152 7.26 17.74 -37.97
N LEU A 153 6.73 16.76 -37.25
CA LEU A 153 5.29 16.49 -37.21
C LEU A 153 4.55 17.67 -36.56
N GLU A 154 5.07 18.16 -35.45
CA GLU A 154 4.51 19.31 -34.73
C GLU A 154 4.53 20.58 -35.56
N ALA A 155 5.56 20.76 -36.38
CA ALA A 155 5.66 21.90 -37.29
C ALA A 155 4.70 21.83 -38.49
N GLN A 156 4.23 20.63 -38.87
CA GLN A 156 3.36 20.42 -40.04
C GLN A 156 1.87 20.45 -39.68
N TYR A 157 1.50 20.20 -38.45
CA TYR A 157 0.11 20.09 -38.02
C TYR A 157 -0.20 21.07 -36.88
N GLU A 158 -1.27 21.86 -37.03
CA GLU A 158 -1.72 22.80 -35.98
C GLU A 158 -2.23 22.08 -34.76
N SER A 159 -2.74 20.86 -34.91
CA SER A 159 -3.20 20.00 -33.80
C SER A 159 -3.15 18.53 -34.23
N TYR A 160 -2.89 17.68 -33.24
CA TYR A 160 -2.96 16.22 -33.37
C TYR A 160 -3.42 15.61 -32.07
N THR A 161 -3.97 14.42 -32.14
CA THR A 161 -4.33 13.62 -30.97
C THR A 161 -3.69 12.25 -31.11
N LEU A 162 -2.89 11.87 -30.12
CA LEU A 162 -2.31 10.55 -30.05
C LEU A 162 -3.16 9.70 -29.09
N THR A 163 -3.67 8.58 -29.60
CA THR A 163 -4.57 7.72 -28.83
C THR A 163 -3.99 6.32 -28.76
N VAL A 164 -3.97 5.75 -27.56
CA VAL A 164 -3.73 4.33 -27.36
C VAL A 164 -5.07 3.63 -27.11
N MET A 165 -5.28 2.48 -27.73
CA MET A 165 -6.48 1.68 -27.60
C MET A 165 -6.11 0.25 -27.22
N GLU A 166 -6.78 -0.30 -26.23
CA GLU A 166 -6.68 -1.72 -25.94
C GLU A 166 -7.42 -2.51 -27.03
N SER A 167 -6.72 -3.41 -27.71
CA SER A 167 -7.33 -4.30 -28.69
C SER A 167 -7.65 -5.65 -28.04
N THR A 168 -8.82 -5.75 -27.43
CA THR A 168 -9.33 -7.02 -26.91
C THR A 168 -10.56 -7.41 -27.72
N ALA A 169 -10.50 -8.57 -28.40
CA ALA A 169 -11.59 -9.05 -29.23
C ALA A 169 -12.90 -9.15 -28.40
N GLY A 170 -13.89 -8.34 -28.76
CA GLY A 170 -15.27 -8.41 -28.24
C GLY A 170 -15.57 -7.67 -26.96
N LYS A 171 -14.64 -6.84 -26.42
CA LYS A 171 -14.88 -5.96 -25.27
C LYS A 171 -14.73 -4.48 -25.68
N SER A 172 -15.43 -3.61 -24.97
CA SER A 172 -15.25 -2.17 -25.07
C SER A 172 -13.79 -1.84 -24.78
N ALA A 173 -13.06 -1.37 -25.76
CA ALA A 173 -11.65 -1.05 -25.62
C ALA A 173 -11.48 0.17 -24.71
N ALA A 174 -10.64 0.09 -23.70
CA ALA A 174 -10.18 1.27 -22.98
C ALA A 174 -9.39 2.15 -23.96
N THR A 175 -9.53 3.46 -23.84
CA THR A 175 -8.88 4.44 -24.71
C THR A 175 -8.20 5.49 -23.84
N GLY A 176 -6.93 5.74 -24.09
CA GLY A 176 -6.16 6.79 -23.43
C GLY A 176 -5.65 7.82 -24.43
N ILE A 177 -5.62 9.10 -24.05
CA ILE A 177 -5.01 10.19 -24.80
C ILE A 177 -3.60 10.39 -24.28
N LEU A 178 -2.62 10.25 -25.15
CA LEU A 178 -1.22 10.39 -24.84
C LEU A 178 -0.74 11.83 -25.08
N GLN A 179 0.13 12.31 -24.22
CA GLN A 179 0.80 13.60 -24.36
C GLN A 179 2.28 13.39 -24.67
N ASN A 180 2.85 14.23 -25.55
CA ASN A 180 4.25 14.14 -25.93
C ASN A 180 5.17 14.25 -24.72
N GLY A 181 6.06 13.28 -24.54
CA GLY A 181 7.05 13.23 -23.47
C GLY A 181 6.50 12.91 -22.08
N GLN A 182 5.20 12.66 -21.94
CA GLN A 182 4.60 12.25 -20.65
C GLN A 182 4.41 10.74 -20.55
N ASP A 183 4.57 10.23 -19.35
CA ASP A 183 4.32 8.82 -19.07
C ASP A 183 2.83 8.54 -19.05
N PHE A 184 2.48 7.42 -19.64
CA PHE A 184 1.15 6.87 -19.63
C PHE A 184 1.24 5.36 -19.30
N PHE A 185 0.38 4.88 -18.46
CA PHE A 185 0.46 3.53 -17.92
C PHE A 185 -0.65 2.65 -18.49
N VAL A 186 -0.26 1.48 -18.98
CA VAL A 186 -1.19 0.50 -19.56
C VAL A 186 -1.05 -0.80 -18.79
N ARG A 187 -2.13 -1.23 -18.15
CA ARG A 187 -2.18 -2.51 -17.46
C ARG A 187 -2.48 -3.63 -18.47
N GLY A 188 -1.68 -4.69 -18.47
CA GLY A 188 -1.98 -5.89 -19.24
C GLY A 188 -3.26 -6.55 -18.72
N GLY A 189 -4.16 -6.96 -19.62
CA GLY A 189 -5.32 -7.77 -19.25
C GLY A 189 -4.90 -9.06 -18.55
N GLU A 190 -5.71 -9.55 -17.62
CA GLU A 190 -5.49 -10.82 -16.91
C GLU A 190 -5.20 -11.96 -17.90
N GLY A 191 -3.99 -12.52 -17.84
CA GLY A 191 -3.63 -13.70 -18.65
C GLY A 191 -2.28 -13.66 -19.34
N ARG A 192 -1.39 -12.72 -19.05
CA ARG A 192 0.01 -12.77 -19.49
C ARG A 192 0.94 -12.82 -18.28
N THR A 193 1.12 -14.01 -17.76
CA THR A 193 2.32 -14.43 -17.03
C THR A 193 3.33 -14.97 -18.02
#